data_3213892c35bb836527912aa22b383a26
#
_entry.id   3213892c35bb836527912aa22b383a26
#
_cell.length_a   1.000
_cell.length_b   1.000
_cell.length_c   1.000
_cell.angle_alpha   90.00
_cell.angle_beta   90.00
_cell.angle_gamma   90.00
#
_symmetry.space_group_name_H-M   'P 1'
#
loop_
_entity.id
_entity.type
_entity.pdbx_description
1 polymer ?
#
loop_
_entity_poly.entity_id
_entity_poly.type
_entity_poly.pdbx_seq_one_letter_code
_entity_poly.pdbx_strand_id
1 'polypeptide(L)'
;MTKPSPRRTRPAATRQRRKRRSANPVRSIAALMVVLTILAGLGWGGYKVWKAVDPFTTTEPEGCRVAVLGQSYDLDLEQSQNAAIITAESIRRGLPTRAAAIALTTAMQESKLRNIDYGDRDSLGLFQQRPSQGWGTAKQIMDPWYSSGKFYGELVKFSNWKTVSINDAAQQVQRSGYPEAYRKHEPLAKAWASALTGHSPSALTCINRSSKTTTVQELARTARRALAPKVATQVTGPTVTFTATDPVLVRAAVALTMASTSLGPIDRATVATTSWRADSEHYASWGAAAGPSASPAASGTGWVSGTITARS
;
A
#
# COMPACT_ATOMS: atom_id res chain seq x y z
N MET A 1 -8.15 113.29 32.18
CA MET A 1 -9.34 112.57 32.64
C MET A 1 -9.23 111.14 32.15
N THR A 2 -8.64 110.26 32.91
CA THR A 2 -8.39 108.85 32.54
C THR A 2 -9.10 107.97 33.53
N LYS A 3 -9.98 107.14 33.03
CA LYS A 3 -10.79 106.23 33.78
C LYS A 3 -10.04 104.86 33.96
N PRO A 4 -10.00 104.25 35.14
CA PRO A 4 -9.27 103.01 35.35
C PRO A 4 -10.08 101.81 34.92
N SER A 5 -9.40 100.82 34.41
CA SER A 5 -9.88 99.51 33.95
C SER A 5 -10.07 98.49 35.10
N PRO A 6 -11.06 97.65 35.09
CA PRO A 6 -11.33 96.72 36.20
C PRO A 6 -10.48 95.45 36.17
N ARG A 7 -10.01 95.05 37.36
CA ARG A 7 -9.26 93.83 37.66
C ARG A 7 -10.13 92.54 37.42
N ARG A 8 -9.69 91.65 36.56
CA ARG A 8 -10.29 90.30 36.45
C ARG A 8 -9.75 89.40 37.56
N THR A 9 -10.64 88.92 38.40
CA THR A 9 -10.37 87.85 39.38
C THR A 9 -10.37 86.51 38.71
N ARG A 10 -9.31 85.69 38.93
CA ARG A 10 -9.20 84.30 38.50
C ARG A 10 -10.02 83.39 39.40
N PRO A 11 -10.81 82.44 38.88
CA PRO A 11 -11.48 81.43 39.71
C PRO A 11 -10.48 80.34 40.17
N ALA A 12 -10.64 79.90 41.42
CA ALA A 12 -9.84 78.87 42.07
C ALA A 12 -10.07 77.50 41.43
N ALA A 13 -8.96 76.85 41.11
CA ALA A 13 -8.99 75.46 40.55
C ALA A 13 -9.39 74.47 41.65
N THR A 14 -10.54 73.88 41.51
CA THR A 14 -11.04 72.79 42.36
C THR A 14 -10.26 71.51 42.07
N ARG A 15 -9.39 71.11 42.98
CA ARG A 15 -8.57 69.90 42.95
C ARG A 15 -9.48 68.68 43.16
N GLN A 16 -9.98 68.07 42.08
CA GLN A 16 -10.68 66.77 42.16
C GLN A 16 -9.75 65.66 42.68
N ARG A 17 -10.00 65.19 43.86
CA ARG A 17 -9.34 64.07 44.53
C ARG A 17 -9.78 62.79 43.86
N ARG A 18 -8.97 62.26 42.94
CA ARG A 18 -9.18 60.98 42.29
C ARG A 18 -9.14 59.87 43.35
N LYS A 19 -10.31 59.33 43.72
CA LYS A 19 -10.41 58.17 44.59
C LYS A 19 -9.67 56.99 43.91
N ARG A 20 -8.52 56.63 44.46
CA ARG A 20 -7.87 55.36 44.12
C ARG A 20 -8.83 54.18 44.52
N ARG A 21 -9.43 53.51 43.55
CA ARG A 21 -10.15 52.28 43.80
C ARG A 21 -9.11 51.26 44.29
N SER A 22 -9.20 50.86 45.53
CA SER A 22 -8.46 49.75 46.12
C SER A 22 -8.85 48.48 45.34
N ALA A 23 -7.93 47.93 44.57
CA ALA A 23 -8.11 46.64 43.92
C ALA A 23 -8.18 45.56 45.01
N ASN A 24 -9.29 44.87 45.10
CA ASN A 24 -9.48 43.77 46.05
C ASN A 24 -8.50 42.63 45.67
N PRO A 25 -7.49 42.31 46.50
CA PRO A 25 -6.45 41.33 46.14
C PRO A 25 -7.03 39.95 45.83
N VAL A 26 -8.16 39.60 46.47
CA VAL A 26 -8.86 38.34 46.24
C VAL A 26 -9.42 38.23 44.80
N ARG A 27 -9.96 39.33 44.24
CA ARG A 27 -10.46 39.34 42.84
C ARG A 27 -9.32 39.25 41.82
N SER A 28 -8.18 39.85 42.14
CA SER A 28 -7.00 39.77 41.25
C SER A 28 -6.38 38.35 41.23
N ILE A 29 -6.36 37.66 42.40
CA ILE A 29 -5.87 36.28 42.49
C ILE A 29 -6.84 35.34 41.78
N ALA A 30 -8.15 35.50 41.95
CA ALA A 30 -9.14 34.70 41.25
C ALA A 30 -9.04 34.83 39.70
N ALA A 31 -8.86 36.06 39.22
CA ALA A 31 -8.67 36.33 37.79
C ALA A 31 -7.37 35.69 37.24
N LEU A 32 -6.28 35.73 38.03
CA LEU A 32 -5.01 35.11 37.65
C LEU A 32 -5.14 33.60 37.58
N MET A 33 -5.84 32.97 38.53
CA MET A 33 -6.08 31.52 38.53
C MET A 33 -6.93 31.07 37.36
N VAL A 34 -7.94 31.82 36.94
CA VAL A 34 -8.75 31.56 35.76
C VAL A 34 -7.91 31.64 34.49
N VAL A 35 -7.04 32.65 34.37
CA VAL A 35 -6.14 32.76 33.22
C VAL A 35 -5.14 31.60 33.16
N LEU A 36 -4.57 31.20 34.30
CA LEU A 36 -3.65 30.05 34.36
C LEU A 36 -4.32 28.72 34.01
N THR A 37 -5.57 28.53 34.44
CA THR A 37 -6.32 27.28 34.04
C THR A 37 -6.68 27.30 32.56
N ILE A 38 -7.03 28.45 31.98
CA ILE A 38 -7.27 28.56 30.53
C ILE A 38 -5.97 28.33 29.75
N LEU A 39 -4.85 28.89 30.16
CA LEU A 39 -3.55 28.67 29.51
C LEU A 39 -3.07 27.22 29.63
N ALA A 40 -3.28 26.61 30.81
CA ALA A 40 -2.98 25.18 31.01
C ALA A 40 -3.88 24.29 30.13
N GLY A 41 -5.17 24.62 30.00
CA GLY A 41 -6.12 23.94 29.12
C GLY A 41 -5.77 24.08 27.65
N LEU A 42 -5.40 25.27 27.21
CA LEU A 42 -4.94 25.54 25.84
C LEU A 42 -3.59 24.87 25.57
N GLY A 43 -2.66 24.88 26.53
CA GLY A 43 -1.38 24.20 26.42
C GLY A 43 -1.56 22.67 26.32
N TRP A 44 -2.44 22.09 27.16
CA TRP A 44 -2.72 20.66 27.13
C TRP A 44 -3.51 20.25 25.87
N GLY A 45 -4.49 21.05 25.45
CA GLY A 45 -5.22 20.87 24.19
C GLY A 45 -4.31 21.00 22.98
N GLY A 46 -3.46 22.04 22.95
CA GLY A 46 -2.44 22.23 21.92
C GLY A 46 -1.43 21.07 21.86
N TYR A 47 -0.97 20.58 23.01
CA TYR A 47 -0.11 19.39 23.10
C TYR A 47 -0.79 18.12 22.57
N LYS A 48 -2.06 17.90 22.89
CA LYS A 48 -2.85 16.78 22.37
C LYS A 48 -3.03 16.85 20.86
N VAL A 49 -3.35 18.05 20.33
CA VAL A 49 -3.46 18.28 18.88
C VAL A 49 -2.10 18.12 18.20
N TRP A 50 -1.03 18.70 18.78
CA TRP A 50 0.33 18.55 18.24
C TRP A 50 0.78 17.09 18.21
N LYS A 51 0.51 16.31 19.27
CA LYS A 51 0.82 14.88 19.33
C LYS A 51 -0.04 14.06 18.37
N ALA A 52 -1.26 14.50 18.05
CA ALA A 52 -2.14 13.86 17.07
C ALA A 52 -1.78 14.23 15.61
N VAL A 53 -1.01 15.30 15.41
CA VAL A 53 -0.60 15.84 14.10
C VAL A 53 0.93 15.77 13.94
N ASP A 54 1.64 15.02 14.79
CA ASP A 54 3.10 14.90 14.69
C ASP A 54 3.48 14.20 13.37
N PRO A 55 3.97 14.95 12.36
CA PRO A 55 4.32 14.40 11.06
C PRO A 55 5.56 13.49 11.13
N PHE A 56 6.26 13.46 12.27
CA PHE A 56 7.48 12.66 12.45
C PHE A 56 7.22 11.25 13.03
N THR A 57 5.97 10.92 13.38
CA THR A 57 5.59 9.62 13.96
C THR A 57 4.43 8.93 13.24
N THR A 58 4.09 9.33 12.01
CA THR A 58 3.06 8.63 11.25
C THR A 58 3.64 7.31 10.72
N THR A 59 3.39 6.25 11.45
CA THR A 59 3.60 4.87 10.98
C THR A 59 2.85 4.67 9.67
N GLU A 60 3.54 4.27 8.61
CA GLU A 60 2.92 4.00 7.31
C GLU A 60 1.88 2.86 7.43
N PRO A 61 0.82 2.86 6.62
CA PRO A 61 -0.21 1.82 6.70
C PRO A 61 0.35 0.43 6.35
N GLU A 62 -0.27 -0.61 6.90
CA GLU A 62 0.03 -1.99 6.50
C GLU A 62 -0.39 -2.23 5.07
N GLY A 63 0.44 -2.97 4.35
CA GLY A 63 0.24 -3.27 2.94
C GLY A 63 1.54 -3.47 2.21
N CYS A 64 1.47 -3.47 0.90
CA CYS A 64 2.66 -3.50 0.05
C CYS A 64 2.66 -2.32 -0.92
N ARG A 65 3.84 -1.81 -1.20
CA ARG A 65 4.12 -0.69 -2.09
C ARG A 65 4.98 -1.16 -3.25
N VAL A 66 4.59 -0.80 -4.46
CA VAL A 66 5.44 -0.92 -5.65
C VAL A 66 5.88 0.46 -6.07
N ALA A 67 7.20 0.68 -6.11
CA ALA A 67 7.81 1.93 -6.56
C ALA A 67 8.53 1.71 -7.90
N VAL A 68 8.09 2.41 -8.95
CA VAL A 68 8.64 2.32 -10.31
C VAL A 68 8.68 3.71 -10.94
N LEU A 69 9.82 4.09 -11.50
CA LEU A 69 10.02 5.37 -12.20
C LEU A 69 9.59 6.60 -11.37
N GLY A 70 9.90 6.59 -10.06
CA GLY A 70 9.57 7.70 -9.17
C GLY A 70 8.10 7.80 -8.75
N GLN A 71 7.26 6.86 -9.17
CA GLN A 71 5.86 6.74 -8.74
C GLN A 71 5.70 5.55 -7.80
N SER A 72 4.83 5.69 -6.80
CA SER A 72 4.50 4.63 -5.84
C SER A 72 3.03 4.28 -5.88
N TYR A 73 2.72 2.99 -5.77
CA TYR A 73 1.37 2.44 -5.82
C TYR A 73 1.18 1.44 -4.70
N ASP A 74 0.31 1.78 -3.76
CA ASP A 74 0.05 1.01 -2.55
C ASP A 74 -1.19 0.11 -2.72
N LEU A 75 -1.09 -1.09 -2.20
CA LEU A 75 -2.19 -2.03 -1.99
C LEU A 75 -2.14 -2.53 -0.55
N ASP A 76 -3.28 -2.72 0.09
CA ASP A 76 -3.31 -3.39 1.38
C ASP A 76 -2.93 -4.88 1.27
N LEU A 77 -2.85 -5.58 2.41
CA LEU A 77 -2.37 -6.96 2.44
C LEU A 77 -3.26 -7.91 1.64
N GLU A 78 -4.58 -7.75 1.69
CA GLU A 78 -5.53 -8.56 0.92
C GLU A 78 -5.43 -8.29 -0.58
N GLN A 79 -5.41 -7.02 -0.96
CA GLN A 79 -5.28 -6.59 -2.35
C GLN A 79 -3.95 -7.07 -2.96
N SER A 80 -2.87 -6.98 -2.20
CA SER A 80 -1.54 -7.44 -2.62
C SER A 80 -1.52 -8.94 -2.89
N GLN A 81 -2.14 -9.74 -2.02
CA GLN A 81 -2.26 -11.18 -2.20
C GLN A 81 -3.11 -11.53 -3.43
N ASN A 82 -4.23 -10.84 -3.63
CA ASN A 82 -5.08 -11.07 -4.79
C ASN A 82 -4.36 -10.65 -6.09
N ALA A 83 -3.61 -9.54 -6.07
CA ALA A 83 -2.76 -9.15 -7.19
C ALA A 83 -1.69 -10.20 -7.51
N ALA A 84 -1.08 -10.80 -6.47
CA ALA A 84 -0.13 -11.90 -6.65
C ALA A 84 -0.79 -13.12 -7.29
N ILE A 85 -1.99 -13.54 -6.86
CA ILE A 85 -2.70 -14.69 -7.43
C ILE A 85 -3.09 -14.43 -8.89
N ILE A 86 -3.64 -13.26 -9.20
CA ILE A 86 -4.00 -12.87 -10.58
C ILE A 86 -2.76 -12.94 -11.48
N THR A 87 -1.65 -12.33 -11.05
CA THR A 87 -0.41 -12.32 -11.83
C THR A 87 0.19 -13.73 -11.96
N ALA A 88 0.19 -14.50 -10.87
CA ALA A 88 0.68 -15.87 -10.85
C ALA A 88 -0.06 -16.77 -11.87
N GLU A 89 -1.38 -16.60 -12.00
CA GLU A 89 -2.17 -17.33 -13.00
C GLU A 89 -1.82 -16.94 -14.43
N SER A 90 -1.46 -15.67 -14.69
CA SER A 90 -0.97 -15.26 -16.02
C SER A 90 0.38 -15.93 -16.35
N ILE A 91 1.31 -15.96 -15.39
CA ILE A 91 2.62 -16.61 -15.55
C ILE A 91 2.45 -18.11 -15.81
N ARG A 92 1.60 -18.77 -15.03
CA ARG A 92 1.29 -20.21 -15.17
C ARG A 92 0.77 -20.54 -16.56
N ARG A 93 0.03 -19.63 -17.18
CA ARG A 93 -0.49 -19.75 -18.54
C ARG A 93 0.51 -19.33 -19.63
N GLY A 94 1.70 -18.90 -19.27
CA GLY A 94 2.69 -18.41 -20.21
C GLY A 94 2.32 -17.10 -20.89
N LEU A 95 1.44 -16.31 -20.26
CA LEU A 95 1.00 -15.02 -20.79
C LEU A 95 2.02 -13.92 -20.45
N PRO A 96 2.18 -12.90 -21.31
CA PRO A 96 3.08 -11.78 -21.05
C PRO A 96 2.56 -10.88 -19.91
N THR A 97 3.46 -10.09 -19.32
CA THR A 97 3.16 -9.09 -18.25
C THR A 97 1.94 -8.21 -18.56
N ARG A 98 1.73 -7.88 -19.85
CA ARG A 98 0.56 -7.13 -20.29
C ARG A 98 -0.77 -7.79 -19.90
N ALA A 99 -0.87 -9.11 -19.98
CA ALA A 99 -2.09 -9.83 -19.60
C ALA A 99 -2.39 -9.62 -18.10
N ALA A 100 -1.36 -9.71 -17.24
CA ALA A 100 -1.49 -9.41 -15.83
C ALA A 100 -1.93 -7.96 -15.60
N ALA A 101 -1.36 -6.99 -16.32
CA ALA A 101 -1.78 -5.59 -16.23
C ALA A 101 -3.26 -5.38 -16.61
N ILE A 102 -3.76 -6.05 -17.65
CA ILE A 102 -5.18 -5.99 -18.04
C ILE A 102 -6.06 -6.57 -16.92
N ALA A 103 -5.71 -7.75 -16.39
CA ALA A 103 -6.49 -8.40 -15.34
C ALA A 103 -6.48 -7.60 -14.02
N LEU A 104 -5.34 -7.04 -13.61
CA LEU A 104 -5.24 -6.18 -12.43
C LEU A 104 -6.05 -4.88 -12.60
N THR A 105 -5.99 -4.26 -13.78
CA THR A 105 -6.82 -3.10 -14.11
C THR A 105 -8.30 -3.40 -13.98
N THR A 106 -8.71 -4.57 -14.49
CA THR A 106 -10.09 -5.04 -14.42
C THR A 106 -10.51 -5.30 -12.98
N ALA A 107 -9.79 -6.13 -12.25
CA ALA A 107 -10.12 -6.48 -10.87
C ALA A 107 -10.11 -5.25 -9.94
N MET A 108 -9.25 -4.26 -10.20
CA MET A 108 -9.24 -3.01 -9.44
C MET A 108 -10.52 -2.18 -9.66
N GLN A 109 -11.05 -2.17 -10.88
CA GLN A 109 -12.31 -1.50 -11.19
C GLN A 109 -13.51 -2.26 -10.62
N GLU A 110 -13.55 -3.58 -10.79
CA GLU A 110 -14.71 -4.41 -10.44
C GLU A 110 -14.90 -4.59 -8.94
N SER A 111 -13.82 -4.82 -8.20
CA SER A 111 -13.86 -5.17 -6.77
C SER A 111 -12.82 -4.45 -5.91
N LYS A 112 -12.03 -3.55 -6.48
CA LYS A 112 -10.83 -2.99 -5.84
C LYS A 112 -9.85 -4.10 -5.40
N LEU A 113 -9.68 -5.13 -6.22
CA LEU A 113 -8.86 -6.30 -5.91
C LEU A 113 -9.31 -7.08 -4.65
N ARG A 114 -10.59 -7.02 -4.27
CA ARG A 114 -11.14 -7.78 -3.16
C ARG A 114 -12.01 -8.93 -3.65
N ASN A 115 -11.88 -10.08 -3.01
CA ASN A 115 -12.66 -11.25 -3.38
C ASN A 115 -14.03 -11.22 -2.66
N ILE A 116 -14.93 -10.35 -3.13
CA ILE A 116 -16.23 -10.07 -2.48
C ILE A 116 -17.31 -11.05 -2.93
N ASP A 117 -18.21 -11.43 -2.01
CA ASP A 117 -19.30 -12.38 -2.21
C ASP A 117 -20.64 -11.71 -2.54
N TYR A 118 -20.59 -10.45 -2.92
CA TYR A 118 -21.73 -9.62 -3.33
C TYR A 118 -21.38 -8.76 -4.54
N GLY A 119 -22.41 -8.27 -5.25
CA GLY A 119 -22.27 -7.37 -6.39
C GLY A 119 -23.61 -7.06 -7.04
N ASP A 120 -23.57 -6.45 -8.24
CA ASP A 120 -24.80 -6.24 -9.02
C ASP A 120 -25.35 -7.59 -9.47
N ARG A 121 -26.63 -7.81 -9.18
CA ARG A 121 -27.35 -9.07 -9.45
C ARG A 121 -26.65 -10.26 -8.76
N ASP A 122 -26.11 -11.21 -9.53
CA ASP A 122 -25.41 -12.39 -9.06
C ASP A 122 -23.88 -12.32 -9.29
N SER A 123 -23.33 -11.09 -9.38
CA SER A 123 -21.89 -10.87 -9.59
C SER A 123 -21.08 -11.17 -8.32
N LEU A 124 -19.96 -11.88 -8.48
CA LEU A 124 -19.11 -12.34 -7.38
C LEU A 124 -17.62 -12.20 -7.71
N GLY A 125 -16.81 -12.17 -6.66
CA GLY A 125 -15.38 -12.33 -6.70
C GLY A 125 -14.60 -11.14 -7.26
N LEU A 126 -13.33 -11.38 -7.56
CA LEU A 126 -12.37 -10.37 -8.02
C LEU A 126 -12.78 -9.63 -9.29
N PHE A 127 -13.48 -10.30 -10.19
CA PHE A 127 -13.84 -9.78 -11.51
C PHE A 127 -15.34 -9.55 -11.67
N GLN A 128 -16.11 -9.62 -10.59
CA GLN A 128 -17.57 -9.51 -10.61
C GLN A 128 -18.21 -10.40 -11.69
N GLN A 129 -17.75 -11.66 -11.73
CA GLN A 129 -18.22 -12.67 -12.66
C GLN A 129 -19.59 -13.21 -12.21
N ARG A 130 -20.44 -13.55 -13.17
CA ARG A 130 -21.83 -13.95 -12.89
C ARG A 130 -22.08 -15.42 -13.19
N PRO A 131 -22.53 -16.22 -12.19
CA PRO A 131 -22.95 -17.59 -12.43
C PRO A 131 -23.97 -17.71 -13.55
N SER A 132 -24.97 -16.82 -13.58
CA SER A 132 -26.02 -16.80 -14.61
C SER A 132 -25.52 -16.51 -16.02
N GLN A 133 -24.28 -16.01 -16.16
CA GLN A 133 -23.63 -15.72 -17.46
C GLN A 133 -22.58 -16.77 -17.85
N GLY A 134 -22.57 -17.93 -17.19
CA GLY A 134 -21.70 -19.04 -17.55
C GLY A 134 -20.23 -18.90 -17.09
N TRP A 135 -19.94 -17.99 -16.15
CA TRP A 135 -18.60 -17.84 -15.62
C TRP A 135 -18.17 -18.97 -14.68
N GLY A 136 -19.12 -19.74 -14.17
CA GLY A 136 -18.93 -20.85 -13.25
C GLY A 136 -19.95 -20.83 -12.12
N THR A 137 -19.87 -21.78 -11.20
CA THR A 137 -20.68 -21.75 -9.97
C THR A 137 -20.17 -20.64 -9.02
N ALA A 138 -20.99 -20.19 -8.07
CA ALA A 138 -20.58 -19.23 -7.06
C ALA A 138 -19.31 -19.66 -6.33
N LYS A 139 -19.21 -20.93 -5.92
CA LYS A 139 -18.03 -21.51 -5.27
C LYS A 139 -16.77 -21.41 -6.15
N GLN A 140 -16.90 -21.67 -7.45
CA GLN A 140 -15.78 -21.58 -8.39
C GLN A 140 -15.34 -20.13 -8.60
N ILE A 141 -16.27 -19.19 -8.77
CA ILE A 141 -15.97 -17.77 -8.97
C ILE A 141 -15.29 -17.17 -7.73
N MET A 142 -15.67 -17.61 -6.53
CA MET A 142 -15.04 -17.21 -5.28
C MET A 142 -13.65 -17.83 -5.06
N ASP A 143 -13.18 -18.77 -5.91
CA ASP A 143 -11.76 -19.15 -5.96
C ASP A 143 -10.98 -18.17 -6.85
N PRO A 144 -10.04 -17.38 -6.29
CA PRO A 144 -9.27 -16.38 -7.05
C PRO A 144 -8.47 -16.97 -8.22
N TRP A 145 -8.02 -18.22 -8.11
CA TRP A 145 -7.31 -18.90 -9.18
C TRP A 145 -8.25 -19.28 -10.33
N TYR A 146 -9.43 -19.80 -10.00
CA TYR A 146 -10.43 -20.16 -11.00
C TYR A 146 -10.91 -18.91 -11.74
N SER A 147 -11.33 -17.86 -11.00
CA SER A 147 -11.86 -16.63 -11.58
C SER A 147 -10.84 -15.91 -12.46
N SER A 148 -9.57 -15.85 -12.02
CA SER A 148 -8.47 -15.33 -12.84
C SER A 148 -8.26 -16.20 -14.10
N GLY A 149 -8.30 -17.52 -13.96
CA GLY A 149 -8.17 -18.44 -15.08
C GLY A 149 -9.28 -18.29 -16.11
N LYS A 150 -10.52 -18.06 -15.66
CA LYS A 150 -11.67 -17.77 -16.56
C LYS A 150 -11.49 -16.43 -17.26
N PHE A 151 -11.07 -15.37 -16.53
CA PHE A 151 -10.79 -14.08 -17.13
C PHE A 151 -9.75 -14.18 -18.27
N TYR A 152 -8.61 -14.82 -18.02
CA TYR A 152 -7.59 -15.01 -19.05
C TYR A 152 -8.08 -15.88 -20.22
N GLY A 153 -8.90 -16.88 -19.94
CA GLY A 153 -9.52 -17.71 -20.97
C GLY A 153 -10.39 -16.90 -21.92
N GLU A 154 -11.12 -15.90 -21.41
CA GLU A 154 -11.90 -14.98 -22.24
C GLU A 154 -11.02 -13.95 -22.93
N LEU A 155 -10.04 -13.36 -22.22
CA LEU A 155 -9.12 -12.37 -22.79
C LEU A 155 -8.42 -12.86 -24.07
N VAL A 156 -7.88 -14.07 -24.04
CA VAL A 156 -7.09 -14.59 -25.17
C VAL A 156 -7.92 -14.96 -26.41
N LYS A 157 -9.26 -14.97 -26.31
CA LYS A 157 -10.14 -15.17 -27.47
C LYS A 157 -10.17 -13.96 -28.39
N PHE A 158 -9.85 -12.77 -27.89
CA PHE A 158 -9.78 -11.55 -28.70
C PHE A 158 -8.42 -11.44 -29.36
N SER A 159 -8.35 -11.54 -30.68
CA SER A 159 -7.09 -11.53 -31.44
C SER A 159 -6.26 -10.27 -31.21
N ASN A 160 -6.91 -9.14 -30.93
CA ASN A 160 -6.32 -7.81 -30.79
C ASN A 160 -5.93 -7.43 -29.33
N TRP A 161 -6.16 -8.29 -28.32
CA TRP A 161 -5.91 -7.92 -26.91
C TRP A 161 -4.46 -7.50 -26.62
N LYS A 162 -3.50 -7.91 -27.49
CA LYS A 162 -2.09 -7.55 -27.33
C LYS A 162 -1.78 -6.13 -27.80
N THR A 163 -2.63 -5.52 -28.64
CA THR A 163 -2.35 -4.27 -29.34
C THR A 163 -3.28 -3.11 -28.94
N VAL A 164 -4.55 -3.36 -28.62
CA VAL A 164 -5.49 -2.34 -28.16
C VAL A 164 -5.08 -1.77 -26.80
N SER A 165 -5.67 -0.66 -26.34
CA SER A 165 -5.38 -0.15 -24.99
C SER A 165 -5.70 -1.20 -23.91
N ILE A 166 -5.11 -1.07 -22.72
CA ILE A 166 -5.44 -1.96 -21.58
C ILE A 166 -6.90 -1.78 -21.21
N ASN A 167 -7.40 -0.54 -21.21
CA ASN A 167 -8.80 -0.24 -20.99
C ASN A 167 -9.71 -0.97 -21.98
N ASP A 168 -9.41 -0.92 -23.27
CA ASP A 168 -10.26 -1.56 -24.29
C ASP A 168 -10.21 -3.09 -24.19
N ALA A 169 -9.05 -3.66 -23.88
CA ALA A 169 -8.93 -5.10 -23.64
C ALA A 169 -9.75 -5.55 -22.43
N ALA A 170 -9.74 -4.79 -21.33
CA ALA A 170 -10.58 -5.03 -20.16
C ALA A 170 -12.07 -4.94 -20.52
N GLN A 171 -12.45 -3.88 -21.24
CA GLN A 171 -13.82 -3.65 -21.70
C GLN A 171 -14.33 -4.78 -22.61
N GLN A 172 -13.50 -5.31 -23.52
CA GLN A 172 -13.88 -6.44 -24.39
C GLN A 172 -14.30 -7.65 -23.58
N VAL A 173 -13.60 -7.94 -22.46
CA VAL A 173 -13.91 -9.10 -21.60
C VAL A 173 -15.16 -8.84 -20.75
N GLN A 174 -15.22 -7.67 -20.12
CA GLN A 174 -16.25 -7.34 -19.12
C GLN A 174 -17.57 -6.84 -19.73
N ARG A 175 -17.50 -6.21 -20.90
CA ARG A 175 -18.68 -5.61 -21.58
C ARG A 175 -19.46 -4.67 -20.66
N SER A 176 -18.70 -3.88 -19.87
CA SER A 176 -19.26 -2.92 -18.91
C SER A 176 -20.04 -1.80 -19.61
N GLY A 177 -21.05 -1.26 -18.94
CA GLY A 177 -21.76 -0.05 -19.38
C GLY A 177 -20.89 1.24 -19.31
N TYR A 178 -19.71 1.17 -18.71
CA TYR A 178 -18.79 2.30 -18.52
C TYR A 178 -17.43 2.04 -19.21
N PRO A 179 -17.33 2.25 -20.51
CA PRO A 179 -16.18 1.80 -21.32
C PRO A 179 -14.83 2.43 -20.92
N GLU A 180 -14.82 3.61 -20.32
CA GLU A 180 -13.59 4.30 -19.90
C GLU A 180 -13.22 4.11 -18.42
N ALA A 181 -14.00 3.33 -17.68
CA ALA A 181 -13.84 3.21 -16.23
C ALA A 181 -12.53 2.53 -15.80
N TYR A 182 -11.93 1.72 -16.67
CA TYR A 182 -10.71 0.96 -16.38
C TYR A 182 -9.44 1.81 -16.48
N ARG A 183 -9.42 2.84 -17.32
CA ARG A 183 -8.24 3.66 -17.66
C ARG A 183 -7.52 4.22 -16.44
N LYS A 184 -8.25 4.71 -15.44
CA LYS A 184 -7.67 5.30 -14.22
C LYS A 184 -6.83 4.32 -13.40
N HIS A 185 -7.01 3.01 -13.58
CA HIS A 185 -6.29 1.96 -12.85
C HIS A 185 -5.06 1.43 -13.58
N GLU A 186 -4.87 1.80 -14.86
CA GLU A 186 -3.75 1.31 -15.67
C GLU A 186 -2.37 1.59 -15.07
N PRO A 187 -2.07 2.80 -14.51
CA PRO A 187 -0.74 3.07 -13.97
C PRO A 187 -0.37 2.11 -12.82
N LEU A 188 -1.27 1.95 -11.85
CA LEU A 188 -1.11 1.01 -10.74
C LEU A 188 -0.94 -0.42 -11.26
N ALA A 189 -1.82 -0.87 -12.15
CA ALA A 189 -1.83 -2.23 -12.66
C ALA A 189 -0.55 -2.57 -13.46
N LYS A 190 -0.04 -1.63 -14.27
CA LYS A 190 1.23 -1.79 -15.01
C LYS A 190 2.41 -1.92 -14.05
N ALA A 191 2.49 -1.08 -13.01
CA ALA A 191 3.56 -1.13 -12.02
C ALA A 191 3.56 -2.46 -11.26
N TRP A 192 2.40 -2.87 -10.73
CA TRP A 192 2.23 -4.13 -10.01
C TRP A 192 2.48 -5.34 -10.90
N ALA A 193 1.96 -5.37 -12.12
CA ALA A 193 2.23 -6.45 -13.07
C ALA A 193 3.73 -6.58 -13.37
N SER A 194 4.43 -5.46 -13.59
CA SER A 194 5.87 -5.46 -13.85
C SER A 194 6.68 -5.98 -12.66
N ALA A 195 6.35 -5.54 -11.45
CA ALA A 195 7.01 -6.02 -10.23
C ALA A 195 6.77 -7.52 -9.99
N LEU A 196 5.51 -7.95 -10.03
CA LEU A 196 5.12 -9.33 -9.73
C LEU A 196 5.56 -10.34 -10.82
N THR A 197 5.76 -9.90 -12.05
CA THR A 197 6.35 -10.73 -13.11
C THR A 197 7.89 -10.69 -13.17
N GLY A 198 8.53 -9.97 -12.23
CA GLY A 198 9.99 -9.91 -12.09
C GLY A 198 10.70 -8.93 -13.03
N HIS A 199 9.96 -8.10 -13.78
CA HIS A 199 10.54 -7.13 -14.73
C HIS A 199 10.98 -5.81 -14.08
N SER A 200 10.45 -5.48 -12.88
CA SER A 200 10.91 -4.35 -12.07
C SER A 200 11.63 -4.90 -10.83
N PRO A 201 12.95 -5.05 -10.88
CA PRO A 201 13.72 -5.58 -9.75
C PRO A 201 13.63 -4.64 -8.54
N SER A 202 13.57 -5.22 -7.34
CA SER A 202 13.61 -4.47 -6.06
C SER A 202 12.52 -3.39 -5.92
N ALA A 203 11.42 -3.51 -6.67
CA ALA A 203 10.36 -2.50 -6.69
C ALA A 203 9.31 -2.69 -5.59
N LEU A 204 9.20 -3.91 -5.01
CA LEU A 204 8.16 -4.27 -4.04
C LEU A 204 8.71 -4.22 -2.62
N THR A 205 7.98 -3.58 -1.71
CA THR A 205 8.23 -3.56 -0.27
C THR A 205 6.92 -3.72 0.48
N CYS A 206 6.94 -4.29 1.69
CA CYS A 206 5.72 -4.56 2.45
C CYS A 206 5.90 -4.24 3.94
N ILE A 207 4.80 -3.83 4.59
CA ILE A 207 4.65 -3.71 6.04
C ILE A 207 3.55 -4.67 6.47
N ASN A 208 3.87 -5.59 7.37
CA ASN A 208 2.90 -6.46 8.04
C ASN A 208 3.27 -6.57 9.52
N ARG A 209 2.41 -6.05 10.40
CA ARG A 209 2.57 -6.02 11.86
C ARG A 209 1.85 -7.16 12.56
N SER A 210 1.15 -8.01 11.80
CA SER A 210 0.38 -9.08 12.41
C SER A 210 1.29 -10.05 13.18
N SER A 211 0.77 -10.60 14.25
CA SER A 211 1.38 -11.70 14.99
C SER A 211 1.00 -13.08 14.42
N LYS A 212 0.38 -13.11 13.26
CA LYS A 212 -0.05 -14.34 12.61
C LYS A 212 1.16 -15.17 12.23
N THR A 213 1.26 -16.37 12.75
CA THR A 213 2.29 -17.33 12.35
C THR A 213 1.84 -18.11 11.12
N THR A 214 2.75 -18.30 10.18
CA THR A 214 2.56 -19.12 8.99
C THR A 214 3.86 -19.81 8.60
N THR A 215 3.76 -20.88 7.85
CA THR A 215 4.96 -21.51 7.34
C THR A 215 5.45 -20.81 6.08
N VAL A 216 6.76 -20.86 5.85
CA VAL A 216 7.33 -20.30 4.62
C VAL A 216 6.86 -21.04 3.37
N GLN A 217 6.47 -22.32 3.51
CA GLN A 217 5.85 -23.10 2.44
C GLN A 217 4.51 -22.52 2.00
N GLU A 218 3.72 -22.05 2.98
CA GLU A 218 2.43 -21.42 2.74
C GLU A 218 2.59 -20.07 2.05
N LEU A 219 3.52 -19.23 2.52
CA LEU A 219 3.87 -17.98 1.87
C LEU A 219 4.31 -18.19 0.41
N ALA A 220 5.12 -19.21 0.16
CA ALA A 220 5.64 -19.51 -1.18
C ALA A 220 4.65 -20.23 -2.09
N ARG A 221 3.47 -20.62 -1.61
CA ARG A 221 2.51 -21.43 -2.36
C ARG A 221 2.12 -20.80 -3.69
N THR A 222 1.84 -19.51 -3.71
CA THR A 222 1.47 -18.78 -4.93
C THR A 222 2.59 -18.83 -5.97
N ALA A 223 3.84 -18.54 -5.56
CA ALA A 223 5.00 -18.58 -6.44
C ALA A 223 5.27 -19.99 -6.97
N ARG A 224 5.22 -21.00 -6.09
CA ARG A 224 5.42 -22.40 -6.47
C ARG A 224 4.39 -22.87 -7.49
N ARG A 225 3.09 -22.56 -7.27
CA ARG A 225 2.02 -22.92 -8.20
C ARG A 225 2.18 -22.26 -9.58
N ALA A 226 2.70 -21.04 -9.61
CA ALA A 226 2.88 -20.28 -10.85
C ALA A 226 4.09 -20.72 -11.67
N LEU A 227 5.19 -21.08 -11.01
CA LEU A 227 6.52 -21.13 -11.61
C LEU A 227 7.11 -22.55 -11.72
N ALA A 228 6.52 -23.56 -11.05
CA ALA A 228 6.96 -24.95 -11.23
C ALA A 228 6.66 -25.45 -12.66
N PRO A 229 7.55 -26.24 -13.27
CA PRO A 229 8.86 -26.68 -12.76
C PRO A 229 10.03 -25.72 -13.11
N LYS A 230 9.76 -24.53 -13.68
CA LYS A 230 10.80 -23.60 -14.19
C LYS A 230 11.69 -23.03 -13.09
N VAL A 231 11.18 -22.97 -11.85
CA VAL A 231 11.90 -22.48 -10.68
C VAL A 231 11.97 -23.61 -9.65
N ALA A 232 13.18 -24.04 -9.34
CA ALA A 232 13.44 -24.96 -8.25
C ALA A 232 13.18 -24.27 -6.91
N THR A 233 12.57 -24.99 -5.98
CA THR A 233 12.21 -24.45 -4.66
C THR A 233 12.70 -25.39 -3.57
N GLN A 234 13.52 -24.89 -2.66
CA GLN A 234 14.03 -25.60 -1.49
C GLN A 234 13.60 -24.85 -0.22
N VAL A 235 13.21 -25.58 0.81
CA VAL A 235 12.85 -25.02 2.11
C VAL A 235 13.81 -25.55 3.16
N THR A 236 14.37 -24.61 3.96
CA THR A 236 15.27 -24.94 5.08
C THR A 236 14.89 -24.04 6.27
N GLY A 237 14.31 -24.65 7.30
CA GLY A 237 13.78 -23.91 8.43
C GLY A 237 12.74 -22.85 8.02
N PRO A 238 12.89 -21.59 8.44
CA PRO A 238 11.97 -20.51 8.11
C PRO A 238 12.25 -19.90 6.72
N THR A 239 13.19 -20.45 5.95
CA THR A 239 13.63 -19.85 4.68
C THR A 239 13.24 -20.73 3.50
N VAL A 240 12.67 -20.13 2.45
CA VAL A 240 12.50 -20.73 1.12
C VAL A 240 13.52 -20.11 0.17
N THR A 241 14.17 -20.97 -0.63
CA THR A 241 15.10 -20.57 -1.69
C THR A 241 14.50 -20.92 -3.04
N PHE A 242 14.49 -19.95 -3.94
CA PHE A 242 14.09 -20.10 -5.35
C PHE A 242 15.32 -20.04 -6.23
N THR A 243 15.44 -20.96 -7.19
CA THR A 243 16.60 -21.05 -8.08
C THR A 243 16.15 -21.30 -9.51
N ALA A 244 16.69 -20.54 -10.46
CA ALA A 244 16.45 -20.71 -11.90
C ALA A 244 17.62 -20.13 -12.70
N THR A 245 17.71 -20.46 -13.98
CA THR A 245 18.65 -19.84 -14.92
C THR A 245 18.18 -18.46 -15.39
N ASP A 246 16.86 -18.23 -15.42
CA ASP A 246 16.28 -16.95 -15.76
C ASP A 246 16.09 -16.08 -14.49
N PRO A 247 16.83 -14.96 -14.36
CA PRO A 247 16.72 -14.08 -13.21
C PRO A 247 15.35 -13.41 -13.09
N VAL A 248 14.59 -13.29 -14.19
CA VAL A 248 13.22 -12.73 -14.15
C VAL A 248 12.31 -13.65 -13.36
N LEU A 249 12.42 -14.98 -13.57
CA LEU A 249 11.60 -15.95 -12.85
C LEU A 249 11.92 -16.00 -11.34
N VAL A 250 13.19 -15.82 -10.96
CA VAL A 250 13.58 -15.76 -9.54
C VAL A 250 13.01 -14.50 -8.89
N ARG A 251 13.12 -13.34 -9.56
CA ARG A 251 12.51 -12.10 -9.08
C ARG A 251 10.98 -12.21 -8.95
N ALA A 252 10.33 -12.84 -9.93
CA ALA A 252 8.89 -13.09 -9.86
C ALA A 252 8.53 -13.98 -8.66
N ALA A 253 9.30 -15.06 -8.40
CA ALA A 253 9.07 -15.93 -7.26
C ALA A 253 9.15 -15.17 -5.93
N VAL A 254 10.16 -14.36 -5.75
CA VAL A 254 10.34 -13.53 -4.55
C VAL A 254 9.21 -12.49 -4.43
N ALA A 255 8.88 -11.76 -5.49
CA ALA A 255 7.84 -10.74 -5.47
C ALA A 255 6.44 -11.33 -5.20
N LEU A 256 6.07 -12.45 -5.83
CA LEU A 256 4.81 -13.15 -5.56
C LEU A 256 4.71 -13.63 -4.11
N THR A 257 5.83 -14.11 -3.54
CA THR A 257 5.88 -14.54 -2.15
C THR A 257 5.77 -13.34 -1.19
N MET A 258 6.47 -12.23 -1.45
CA MET A 258 6.36 -11.00 -0.66
C MET A 258 4.93 -10.43 -0.68
N ALA A 259 4.30 -10.37 -1.84
CA ALA A 259 2.93 -9.90 -1.97
C ALA A 259 1.89 -10.82 -1.29
N SER A 260 2.26 -12.06 -0.94
CA SER A 260 1.44 -13.01 -0.18
C SER A 260 1.57 -12.85 1.34
N THR A 261 2.19 -11.75 1.82
CA THR A 261 2.44 -11.51 3.26
C THR A 261 1.16 -11.41 4.11
N SER A 262 -0.03 -11.27 3.53
CA SER A 262 -1.30 -11.37 4.27
C SER A 262 -1.50 -12.74 4.97
N LEU A 263 -0.81 -13.76 4.49
CA LEU A 263 -0.79 -15.10 5.10
C LEU A 263 0.05 -15.13 6.39
N GLY A 264 1.06 -14.27 6.49
CA GLY A 264 1.94 -14.09 7.63
C GLY A 264 3.11 -13.17 7.30
N PRO A 265 3.75 -12.55 8.30
CA PRO A 265 4.82 -11.58 8.09
C PRO A 265 6.11 -12.24 7.56
N ILE A 266 6.80 -11.50 6.71
CA ILE A 266 8.10 -11.84 6.17
C ILE A 266 9.15 -10.96 6.86
N ASP A 267 10.29 -11.54 7.26
CA ASP A 267 11.39 -10.80 7.88
C ASP A 267 12.41 -10.31 6.85
N ARG A 268 12.74 -11.14 5.85
CA ARG A 268 13.79 -10.84 4.88
C ARG A 268 13.50 -11.42 3.50
N ALA A 269 13.94 -10.70 2.48
CA ALA A 269 14.02 -11.18 1.11
C ALA A 269 15.40 -10.89 0.52
N THR A 270 15.90 -11.78 -0.35
CA THR A 270 17.11 -11.53 -1.14
C THR A 270 16.89 -11.92 -2.59
N VAL A 271 17.51 -11.20 -3.51
CA VAL A 271 17.61 -11.60 -4.92
C VAL A 271 18.98 -11.20 -5.44
N ALA A 272 19.76 -12.17 -5.89
CA ALA A 272 21.11 -11.95 -6.35
C ALA A 272 21.94 -11.15 -5.32
N THR A 273 22.34 -9.94 -5.64
CA THR A 273 23.17 -9.07 -4.78
C THR A 273 22.36 -8.05 -3.98
N THR A 274 21.04 -8.11 -4.02
CA THR A 274 20.16 -7.18 -3.28
C THR A 274 19.43 -7.88 -2.15
N SER A 275 19.19 -7.15 -1.07
CA SER A 275 18.43 -7.62 0.08
C SER A 275 17.42 -6.58 0.55
N TRP A 276 16.33 -7.08 1.08
CA TRP A 276 15.30 -6.30 1.76
C TRP A 276 15.10 -6.91 3.16
N ARG A 277 14.92 -6.04 4.15
CA ARG A 277 14.52 -6.42 5.50
C ARG A 277 13.25 -5.69 5.88
N ALA A 278 12.32 -6.40 6.51
CA ALA A 278 11.08 -5.81 6.97
C ALA A 278 11.32 -4.72 8.01
N ASP A 279 10.56 -3.64 7.90
CA ASP A 279 10.44 -2.59 8.89
C ASP A 279 8.97 -2.53 9.31
N SER A 280 8.71 -2.28 10.59
CA SER A 280 7.35 -2.22 11.12
C SER A 280 6.71 -0.84 10.99
N GLU A 281 7.47 0.20 10.73
CA GLU A 281 7.01 1.58 10.72
C GLU A 281 6.97 2.15 9.30
N HIS A 282 7.94 1.76 8.45
CA HIS A 282 8.15 2.36 7.14
C HIS A 282 8.33 1.30 6.05
N TYR A 283 7.98 1.64 4.82
CA TYR A 283 8.27 0.79 3.66
C TYR A 283 9.78 0.76 3.41
N ALA A 284 10.43 -0.33 3.83
CA ALA A 284 11.87 -0.51 3.75
C ALA A 284 12.37 -0.51 2.30
N SER A 285 13.52 0.09 2.07
CA SER A 285 14.20 0.06 0.78
C SER A 285 15.04 -1.20 0.59
N TRP A 286 15.17 -1.64 -0.65
CA TRP A 286 16.15 -2.64 -1.02
C TRP A 286 17.55 -2.04 -1.02
N GLY A 287 18.52 -2.75 -0.48
CA GLY A 287 19.93 -2.37 -0.42
C GLY A 287 20.85 -3.47 -0.94
N ALA A 288 22.15 -3.23 -0.93
CA ALA A 288 23.13 -4.28 -1.18
C ALA A 288 23.02 -5.38 -0.11
N ALA A 289 23.12 -6.64 -0.51
CA ALA A 289 23.17 -7.75 0.42
C ALA A 289 24.45 -7.67 1.26
N ALA A 290 24.31 -7.60 2.59
CA ALA A 290 25.46 -7.59 3.49
C ALA A 290 26.03 -9.00 3.63
N GLY A 291 27.31 -9.18 3.24
CA GLY A 291 28.11 -10.37 3.54
C GLY A 291 27.96 -11.55 2.56
N PRO A 292 28.69 -12.64 2.80
CA PRO A 292 28.80 -13.81 1.92
C PRO A 292 27.57 -14.68 1.81
N SER A 293 26.44 -14.33 2.46
CA SER A 293 25.12 -14.97 2.26
C SER A 293 24.51 -14.71 0.89
N ALA A 294 25.00 -13.74 0.14
CA ALA A 294 24.78 -13.64 -1.30
C ALA A 294 25.80 -14.53 -2.02
N SER A 295 25.93 -15.78 -1.61
CA SER A 295 26.64 -16.75 -2.43
C SER A 295 25.93 -16.80 -3.77
N PRO A 296 26.54 -16.36 -4.87
CA PRO A 296 26.15 -16.91 -6.15
C PRO A 296 26.46 -18.38 -6.01
N ALA A 297 25.43 -19.19 -5.77
CA ALA A 297 25.59 -20.62 -5.91
C ALA A 297 26.14 -20.83 -7.30
N ALA A 298 27.36 -21.33 -7.34
CA ALA A 298 28.07 -21.80 -8.51
C ALA A 298 28.61 -20.74 -9.48
N SER A 299 29.83 -20.38 -9.25
CA SER A 299 30.78 -20.30 -10.34
C SER A 299 30.44 -21.32 -11.45
N GLY A 300 29.98 -20.84 -12.60
CA GLY A 300 29.98 -21.60 -13.86
C GLY A 300 28.66 -22.10 -14.42
N THR A 301 27.51 -22.01 -13.73
CA THR A 301 26.25 -22.61 -14.22
C THR A 301 25.16 -21.62 -14.63
N GLY A 302 25.36 -20.32 -14.52
CA GLY A 302 24.34 -19.31 -14.89
C GLY A 302 23.09 -19.29 -14.00
N TRP A 303 23.07 -20.01 -12.87
CA TRP A 303 21.95 -20.06 -11.94
C TRP A 303 21.91 -18.80 -11.04
N VAL A 304 20.71 -18.27 -10.86
CA VAL A 304 20.42 -17.17 -9.93
C VAL A 304 19.53 -17.69 -8.79
N SER A 305 19.76 -17.17 -7.58
CA SER A 305 18.95 -17.51 -6.41
C SER A 305 18.28 -16.28 -5.80
N GLY A 306 17.14 -16.53 -5.17
CA GLY A 306 16.43 -15.58 -4.31
C GLY A 306 15.87 -16.30 -3.09
N THR A 307 15.82 -15.63 -1.95
CA THR A 307 15.32 -16.22 -0.69
C THR A 307 14.23 -15.36 -0.07
N ILE A 308 13.35 -16.02 0.65
CA ILE A 308 12.40 -15.39 1.59
C ILE A 308 12.54 -16.08 2.94
N THR A 309 12.68 -15.29 3.99
CA THR A 309 12.65 -15.77 5.37
C THR A 309 11.37 -15.27 6.05
N ALA A 310 10.55 -16.20 6.54
CA ALA A 310 9.36 -15.86 7.32
C ALA A 310 9.77 -15.37 8.71
N ARG A 311 8.97 -14.49 9.31
CA ARG A 311 9.14 -14.09 10.69
C ARG A 311 8.72 -15.25 11.60
N SER A 312 9.60 -15.64 12.51
CA SER A 312 9.38 -16.67 13.52
C SER A 312 8.59 -16.12 14.70
#